data_4f52faf24eada1cd6a30e6d10befc51a
#
_entry.id   4f52faf24eada1cd6a30e6d10befc51a
#
_cell.length_a   1.000
_cell.length_b   1.000
_cell.length_c   1.000
_cell.angle_alpha   90.00
_cell.angle_beta   90.00
_cell.angle_gamma   90.00
#
_symmetry.space_group_name_H-M   'P 1'
#
loop_
_entity.id
_entity.type
_entity.pdbx_description
1 polymer ?
#
loop_
_entity_poly.entity_id
_entity_poly.type
_entity_poly.pdbx_seq_one_letter_code
_entity_poly.pdbx_strand_id
1 'polypeptide(L)'
;MFIDKGMTCLQSYGTADLGTIAYESESLEGMIVDEGVIVEIVRPGTGDPVPEGDVGEVVVTTFNRAYPLIRFGTGDMSAVLAGTSPCGRTNMRIKGWMGRADQRTKVRGMFVDPEQIAEISKKHPGLGRLRLVIDWVNQADVMTLKVEAPQPSTDLEKAMEGTIRTVCKVGGKVEFAKPGSLPNDGKMIDDVRKYT
;
A
#
# COMPACT_ATOMS: atom_id res chain seq x y z
N MET A 1 -16.03 3.89 -25.71
CA MET A 1 -15.47 3.55 -27.05
C MET A 1 -15.70 2.09 -27.43
N PHE A 2 -15.26 1.06 -26.69
CA PHE A 2 -15.60 -0.34 -27.01
C PHE A 2 -16.98 -0.71 -26.45
N ILE A 3 -17.26 -0.35 -25.20
CA ILE A 3 -18.56 -0.58 -24.54
C ILE A 3 -19.70 0.06 -25.34
N ASP A 4 -19.52 1.28 -25.90
CA ASP A 4 -20.52 1.97 -26.74
C ASP A 4 -20.83 1.21 -28.03
N LYS A 5 -19.98 0.24 -28.40
CA LYS A 5 -20.17 -0.66 -29.55
C LYS A 5 -20.69 -2.04 -29.17
N GLY A 6 -21.13 -2.22 -27.91
CA GLY A 6 -21.65 -3.48 -27.40
C GLY A 6 -20.57 -4.55 -27.16
N MET A 7 -19.28 -4.16 -27.07
CA MET A 7 -18.18 -5.08 -26.78
C MET A 7 -17.97 -5.17 -25.26
N THR A 8 -17.89 -6.38 -24.73
CA THR A 8 -17.47 -6.61 -23.34
C THR A 8 -15.95 -6.44 -23.24
N CYS A 9 -15.49 -5.55 -22.38
CA CYS A 9 -14.08 -5.34 -22.09
C CYS A 9 -13.80 -5.83 -20.68
N LEU A 10 -12.95 -6.84 -20.54
CA LEU A 10 -12.49 -7.38 -19.26
C LEU A 10 -11.03 -7.00 -19.06
N GLN A 11 -10.65 -6.71 -17.81
CA GLN A 11 -9.30 -6.37 -17.45
C GLN A 11 -8.54 -7.60 -16.95
N SER A 12 -7.22 -7.59 -17.10
CA SER A 12 -6.32 -8.53 -16.43
C SER A 12 -5.21 -7.77 -15.72
N TYR A 13 -4.76 -8.33 -14.62
CA TYR A 13 -3.60 -7.86 -13.87
C TYR A 13 -2.48 -8.87 -14.00
N GLY A 14 -1.29 -8.38 -14.32
CA GLY A 14 -0.10 -9.21 -14.48
C GLY A 14 1.16 -8.38 -14.59
N THR A 15 2.32 -9.05 -14.52
CA THR A 15 3.63 -8.45 -14.72
C THR A 15 4.41 -9.23 -15.79
N ALA A 16 5.50 -8.63 -16.29
CA ALA A 16 6.37 -9.32 -17.25
C ALA A 16 7.01 -10.57 -16.66
N ASP A 17 7.29 -10.58 -15.34
CA ASP A 17 7.96 -11.69 -14.66
C ASP A 17 7.00 -12.82 -14.29
N LEU A 18 5.77 -12.49 -13.89
CA LEU A 18 4.80 -13.44 -13.36
C LEU A 18 3.76 -13.90 -14.39
N GLY A 19 3.61 -13.16 -15.50
CA GLY A 19 2.48 -13.36 -16.40
C GLY A 19 1.17 -12.86 -15.78
N THR A 20 0.06 -13.52 -16.10
CA THR A 20 -1.26 -13.19 -15.54
C THR A 20 -1.33 -13.62 -14.08
N ILE A 21 -1.76 -12.68 -13.22
CA ILE A 21 -1.95 -12.88 -11.78
C ILE A 21 -3.44 -12.98 -11.46
N ALA A 22 -4.26 -12.11 -12.07
CA ALA A 22 -5.69 -12.08 -11.86
C ALA A 22 -6.41 -11.48 -13.07
N TYR A 23 -7.69 -11.80 -13.23
CA TYR A 23 -8.50 -11.36 -14.37
C TYR A 23 -9.96 -11.15 -13.97
N GLU A 24 -10.63 -10.23 -14.64
CA GLU A 24 -12.06 -10.00 -14.46
C GLU A 24 -12.89 -11.13 -15.09
N SER A 25 -14.06 -11.34 -14.52
CA SER A 25 -15.12 -12.12 -15.14
C SER A 25 -16.28 -11.20 -15.58
N GLU A 26 -17.26 -11.75 -16.27
CA GLU A 26 -18.46 -11.01 -16.71
C GLU A 26 -19.24 -10.36 -15.55
N SER A 27 -19.04 -10.83 -14.32
CA SER A 27 -19.65 -10.22 -13.11
C SER A 27 -19.10 -8.85 -12.79
N LEU A 28 -17.90 -8.47 -13.29
CA LEU A 28 -17.21 -7.20 -13.05
C LEU A 28 -17.02 -6.85 -11.57
N GLU A 29 -16.98 -7.85 -10.70
CA GLU A 29 -16.80 -7.68 -9.26
C GLU A 29 -15.39 -8.10 -8.81
N GLY A 30 -14.41 -7.30 -9.14
CA GLY A 30 -12.99 -7.54 -8.88
C GLY A 30 -12.37 -8.56 -9.82
N MET A 31 -11.12 -8.89 -9.58
CA MET A 31 -10.32 -9.80 -10.39
C MET A 31 -10.15 -11.14 -9.67
N ILE A 32 -10.42 -12.22 -10.36
CA ILE A 32 -10.24 -13.60 -9.90
C ILE A 32 -8.75 -13.94 -10.01
N VAL A 33 -8.15 -14.44 -8.94
CA VAL A 33 -6.75 -14.89 -8.92
C VAL A 33 -6.60 -16.14 -9.78
N ASP A 34 -5.57 -16.14 -10.63
CA ASP A 34 -5.22 -17.27 -11.50
C ASP A 34 -4.80 -18.50 -10.69
N GLU A 35 -5.12 -19.69 -11.17
CA GLU A 35 -4.81 -20.96 -10.51
C GLU A 35 -3.31 -21.31 -10.49
N GLY A 36 -2.50 -20.65 -11.32
CA GLY A 36 -1.05 -20.85 -11.42
C GLY A 36 -0.24 -20.08 -10.38
N VAL A 37 -0.88 -19.31 -9.50
CA VAL A 37 -0.19 -18.45 -8.53
C VAL A 37 -0.85 -18.49 -7.14
N ILE A 38 -0.08 -18.12 -6.13
CA ILE A 38 -0.58 -17.74 -4.81
C ILE A 38 -0.41 -16.24 -4.66
N VAL A 39 -1.47 -15.53 -4.30
CA VAL A 39 -1.45 -14.09 -4.02
C VAL A 39 -1.60 -13.84 -2.53
N GLU A 40 -0.75 -13.00 -1.99
CA GLU A 40 -0.82 -12.47 -0.63
C GLU A 40 -0.94 -10.95 -0.73
N ILE A 41 -1.76 -10.34 0.13
CA ILE A 41 -1.79 -8.88 0.31
C ILE A 41 -1.09 -8.57 1.62
N VAL A 42 0.03 -7.84 1.53
CA VAL A 42 0.91 -7.62 2.69
C VAL A 42 1.10 -6.13 2.97
N ARG A 43 1.46 -5.82 4.19
CA ARG A 43 1.82 -4.45 4.56
C ARG A 43 3.15 -4.08 3.89
N PRO A 44 3.19 -3.00 3.09
CA PRO A 44 4.41 -2.56 2.42
C PRO A 44 5.59 -2.42 3.40
N GLY A 45 6.76 -2.90 2.99
CA GLY A 45 7.99 -2.83 3.76
C GLY A 45 8.12 -3.83 4.93
N THR A 46 7.06 -4.58 5.27
CA THR A 46 7.13 -5.57 6.36
C THR A 46 7.01 -7.01 5.87
N GLY A 47 6.25 -7.22 4.80
CA GLY A 47 5.87 -8.55 4.32
C GLY A 47 4.83 -9.27 5.19
N ASP A 48 4.27 -8.61 6.22
CA ASP A 48 3.24 -9.16 7.09
C ASP A 48 1.87 -9.09 6.37
N PRO A 49 1.06 -10.16 6.34
CA PRO A 49 -0.28 -10.12 5.75
C PRO A 49 -1.16 -9.05 6.41
N VAL A 50 -2.00 -8.41 5.60
CA VAL A 50 -3.02 -7.48 6.10
C VAL A 50 -4.35 -8.19 6.30
N PRO A 51 -5.27 -7.68 7.15
CA PRO A 51 -6.63 -8.18 7.25
C PRO A 51 -7.36 -8.14 5.91
N GLU A 52 -8.31 -9.05 5.71
CA GLU A 52 -9.16 -9.07 4.52
C GLU A 52 -9.90 -7.73 4.34
N GLY A 53 -9.87 -7.20 3.13
CA GLY A 53 -10.44 -5.90 2.79
C GLY A 53 -9.49 -4.71 2.98
N ASP A 54 -8.41 -4.85 3.76
CA ASP A 54 -7.38 -3.84 3.87
C ASP A 54 -6.49 -3.81 2.62
N VAL A 55 -6.02 -2.61 2.27
CA VAL A 55 -5.13 -2.41 1.14
C VAL A 55 -3.69 -2.70 1.55
N GLY A 56 -2.97 -3.45 0.71
CA GLY A 56 -1.56 -3.77 0.90
C GLY A 56 -0.86 -4.05 -0.42
N GLU A 57 0.43 -4.33 -0.36
CA GLU A 57 1.23 -4.73 -1.51
C GLU A 57 0.88 -6.14 -1.97
N VAL A 58 0.75 -6.30 -3.28
CA VAL A 58 0.54 -7.61 -3.91
C VAL A 58 1.86 -8.37 -3.95
N VAL A 59 1.91 -9.49 -3.24
CA VAL A 59 3.04 -10.42 -3.24
C VAL A 59 2.58 -11.73 -3.87
N VAL A 60 3.38 -12.28 -4.78
CA VAL A 60 2.98 -13.42 -5.59
C VAL A 60 4.03 -14.55 -5.54
N THR A 61 3.54 -15.77 -5.38
CA THR A 61 4.33 -17.00 -5.59
C THR A 61 3.79 -17.71 -6.81
N THR A 62 4.64 -18.00 -7.79
CA THR A 62 4.28 -18.73 -9.02
C THR A 62 4.59 -20.23 -8.91
N PHE A 63 3.73 -21.05 -9.52
CA PHE A 63 3.99 -22.49 -9.69
C PHE A 63 4.85 -22.82 -10.92
N ASN A 64 5.39 -21.83 -11.61
CA ASN A 64 6.26 -22.02 -12.76
C ASN A 64 7.60 -22.66 -12.32
N ARG A 65 7.82 -23.91 -12.72
CA ARG A 65 9.03 -24.66 -12.34
C ARG A 65 10.29 -24.19 -13.07
N ALA A 66 10.15 -23.59 -14.25
CA ALA A 66 11.28 -23.09 -15.04
C ALA A 66 11.79 -21.72 -14.54
N TYR A 67 10.89 -20.91 -13.96
CA TYR A 67 11.22 -19.61 -13.39
C TYR A 67 10.44 -19.40 -12.08
N PRO A 68 10.88 -20.07 -10.99
CA PRO A 68 10.16 -20.00 -9.74
C PRO A 68 10.38 -18.65 -9.05
N LEU A 69 9.30 -17.93 -8.80
CA LEU A 69 9.30 -16.72 -7.99
C LEU A 69 8.51 -17.01 -6.70
N ILE A 70 9.16 -16.85 -5.56
CA ILE A 70 8.57 -17.13 -4.24
C ILE A 70 8.44 -15.82 -3.50
N ARG A 71 7.19 -15.44 -3.13
CA ARG A 71 6.85 -14.19 -2.45
C ARG A 71 7.46 -12.97 -3.15
N PHE A 72 7.29 -12.91 -4.45
CA PHE A 72 7.77 -11.79 -5.27
C PHE A 72 6.88 -10.56 -5.03
N GLY A 73 7.47 -9.48 -4.51
CA GLY A 73 6.80 -8.18 -4.35
C GLY A 73 6.63 -7.49 -5.69
N THR A 74 5.40 -7.25 -6.10
CA THR A 74 5.12 -6.59 -7.39
C THR A 74 5.31 -5.08 -7.34
N GLY A 75 5.36 -4.50 -6.14
CA GLY A 75 5.32 -3.06 -5.93
C GLY A 75 3.94 -2.43 -6.22
N ASP A 76 2.92 -3.22 -6.48
CA ASP A 76 1.55 -2.78 -6.73
C ASP A 76 0.67 -3.01 -5.51
N MET A 77 -0.35 -2.17 -5.35
CA MET A 77 -1.31 -2.24 -4.25
C MET A 77 -2.63 -2.86 -4.71
N SER A 78 -3.22 -3.69 -3.85
CA SER A 78 -4.58 -4.21 -4.00
C SER A 78 -5.19 -4.52 -2.64
N ALA A 79 -6.40 -5.07 -2.63
CA ALA A 79 -7.06 -5.60 -1.44
C ALA A 79 -7.83 -6.88 -1.79
N VAL A 80 -7.92 -7.81 -0.86
CA VAL A 80 -8.76 -8.99 -1.00
C VAL A 80 -10.25 -8.58 -0.95
N LEU A 81 -11.06 -9.13 -1.85
CA LEU A 81 -12.50 -9.01 -1.81
C LEU A 81 -13.11 -10.22 -1.10
N ALA A 82 -13.91 -9.94 -0.09
CA ALA A 82 -14.65 -10.96 0.66
C ALA A 82 -15.66 -11.74 -0.20
N GLY A 83 -15.93 -12.95 0.21
CA GLY A 83 -16.99 -13.80 -0.35
C GLY A 83 -16.67 -14.40 -1.72
N THR A 84 -17.62 -15.18 -2.23
CA THR A 84 -17.51 -15.89 -3.51
C THR A 84 -17.88 -14.97 -4.68
N SER A 85 -17.24 -15.18 -5.82
CA SER A 85 -17.58 -14.45 -7.05
C SER A 85 -19.01 -14.79 -7.51
N PRO A 86 -19.80 -13.78 -7.94
CA PRO A 86 -21.13 -14.04 -8.54
C PRO A 86 -21.09 -14.93 -9.77
N CYS A 87 -19.94 -15.06 -10.44
CA CYS A 87 -19.77 -16.00 -11.55
C CYS A 87 -19.63 -17.47 -11.11
N GLY A 88 -19.65 -17.76 -9.80
CA GLY A 88 -19.56 -19.10 -9.22
C GLY A 88 -18.14 -19.63 -8.99
N ARG A 89 -17.09 -18.89 -9.35
CA ARG A 89 -15.71 -19.27 -9.04
C ARG A 89 -15.41 -19.07 -7.56
N THR A 90 -14.67 -20.02 -6.97
CA THR A 90 -14.28 -20.03 -5.54
C THR A 90 -12.90 -19.47 -5.27
N ASN A 91 -12.16 -19.12 -6.32
CA ASN A 91 -10.85 -18.51 -6.20
C ASN A 91 -10.91 -17.20 -5.41
N MET A 92 -9.80 -16.86 -4.72
CA MET A 92 -9.62 -15.53 -4.14
C MET A 92 -9.89 -14.46 -5.21
N ARG A 93 -10.45 -13.34 -4.78
CA ARG A 93 -10.61 -12.15 -5.62
C ARG A 93 -9.85 -10.97 -5.03
N ILE A 94 -9.30 -10.14 -5.90
CA ILE A 94 -8.67 -8.87 -5.52
C ILE A 94 -9.39 -7.72 -6.23
N LYS A 95 -9.26 -6.51 -5.65
CA LYS A 95 -9.89 -5.29 -6.24
C LYS A 95 -9.26 -4.87 -7.57
N GLY A 96 -8.12 -5.46 -7.94
CA GLY A 96 -7.30 -5.02 -9.06
C GLY A 96 -6.25 -4.00 -8.64
N TRP A 97 -5.68 -3.29 -9.60
CA TRP A 97 -4.60 -2.33 -9.35
C TRP A 97 -5.11 -1.08 -8.63
N MET A 98 -4.53 -0.76 -7.47
CA MET A 98 -4.89 0.38 -6.62
C MET A 98 -3.73 1.39 -6.46
N GLY A 99 -2.72 1.31 -7.31
CA GLY A 99 -1.55 2.18 -7.26
C GLY A 99 -0.27 1.41 -6.93
N ARG A 100 0.81 2.15 -6.65
CA ARG A 100 2.14 1.59 -6.35
C ARG A 100 2.40 1.58 -4.85
N ALA A 101 3.09 0.53 -4.39
CA ALA A 101 3.58 0.40 -3.01
C ALA A 101 4.92 1.13 -2.79
N ASP A 102 5.74 1.25 -3.84
CA ASP A 102 7.02 1.95 -3.84
C ASP A 102 6.82 3.48 -3.84
N GLN A 103 6.41 3.99 -2.71
CA GLN A 103 6.15 5.43 -2.49
C GLN A 103 7.41 6.15 -2.02
N ARG A 104 8.57 5.78 -2.59
CA ARG A 104 9.83 6.46 -2.27
C ARG A 104 9.74 7.93 -2.65
N THR A 105 10.06 8.81 -1.73
CA THR A 105 10.13 10.25 -1.97
C THR A 105 11.44 10.84 -1.49
N LYS A 106 11.86 11.97 -2.07
CA LYS A 106 13.07 12.69 -1.66
C LYS A 106 12.67 13.91 -0.86
N VAL A 107 13.15 14.03 0.38
CA VAL A 107 12.88 15.13 1.30
C VAL A 107 14.19 15.74 1.74
N ARG A 108 14.42 17.01 1.46
CA ARG A 108 15.68 17.73 1.80
C ARG A 108 16.94 16.94 1.42
N GLY A 109 16.92 16.30 0.23
CA GLY A 109 18.07 15.53 -0.26
C GLY A 109 18.12 14.06 0.20
N MET A 110 17.37 13.65 1.20
CA MET A 110 17.31 12.28 1.71
C MET A 110 16.13 11.52 1.09
N PHE A 111 16.34 10.26 0.75
CA PHE A 111 15.24 9.37 0.36
C PHE A 111 14.52 8.85 1.61
N VAL A 112 13.19 8.87 1.56
CA VAL A 112 12.32 8.28 2.56
C VAL A 112 11.49 7.21 1.89
N ASP A 113 11.51 6.02 2.48
CA ASP A 113 10.88 4.80 1.97
C ASP A 113 9.75 4.32 2.89
N PRO A 114 8.74 3.62 2.37
CA PRO A 114 7.66 3.02 3.19
C PRO A 114 8.18 2.13 4.32
N GLU A 115 9.28 1.39 4.10
CA GLU A 115 9.92 0.53 5.12
C GLU A 115 10.32 1.31 6.37
N GLN A 116 10.78 2.56 6.19
CA GLN A 116 11.15 3.43 7.31
C GLN A 116 9.91 3.83 8.14
N ILE A 117 8.77 4.06 7.48
CA ILE A 117 7.51 4.37 8.17
C ILE A 117 7.02 3.12 8.92
N ALA A 118 7.14 1.94 8.32
CA ALA A 118 6.84 0.67 8.98
C ALA A 118 7.75 0.42 10.20
N GLU A 119 9.04 0.76 10.11
CA GLU A 119 9.97 0.68 11.25
C GLU A 119 9.57 1.62 12.39
N ILE A 120 9.14 2.86 12.07
CA ILE A 120 8.62 3.80 13.07
C ILE A 120 7.40 3.21 13.77
N SER A 121 6.46 2.63 13.02
CA SER A 121 5.26 1.97 13.58
C SER A 121 5.65 0.84 14.55
N LYS A 122 6.61 -0.01 14.19
CA LYS A 122 7.09 -1.11 15.05
C LYS A 122 7.73 -0.62 16.36
N LYS A 123 8.40 0.52 16.34
CA LYS A 123 9.02 1.13 17.54
C LYS A 123 8.00 1.79 18.49
N HIS A 124 6.79 2.06 18.02
CA HIS A 124 5.72 2.69 18.80
C HIS A 124 4.46 1.81 18.76
N PRO A 125 4.42 0.67 19.48
CA PRO A 125 3.27 -0.24 19.47
C PRO A 125 2.02 0.43 20.06
N GLY A 126 0.83 -0.02 19.60
CA GLY A 126 -0.46 0.51 20.07
C GLY A 126 -0.98 1.72 19.28
N LEU A 127 -0.25 2.16 18.27
CA LEU A 127 -0.72 3.16 17.32
C LEU A 127 -1.52 2.50 16.17
N GLY A 128 -2.41 3.27 15.56
CA GLY A 128 -3.13 2.87 14.35
C GLY A 128 -2.31 3.12 13.07
N ARG A 129 -2.97 3.59 12.02
CA ARG A 129 -2.30 3.89 10.74
C ARG A 129 -1.36 5.08 10.87
N LEU A 130 -0.26 5.00 10.12
CA LEU A 130 0.69 6.07 9.94
C LEU A 130 0.69 6.50 8.48
N ARG A 131 0.74 7.82 8.24
CA ARG A 131 0.90 8.40 6.91
C ARG A 131 1.88 9.56 6.95
N LEU A 132 2.96 9.45 6.21
CA LEU A 132 3.90 10.54 6.01
C LEU A 132 3.37 11.45 4.89
N VAL A 133 3.19 12.72 5.19
CA VAL A 133 2.80 13.74 4.20
C VAL A 133 3.98 14.64 3.94
N ILE A 134 4.32 14.82 2.66
CA ILE A 134 5.37 15.74 2.22
C ILE A 134 4.70 16.89 1.49
N ASP A 135 4.93 18.09 1.97
CA ASP A 135 4.40 19.32 1.38
C ASP A 135 5.52 20.30 1.04
N TRP A 136 5.21 21.31 0.24
CA TRP A 136 6.11 22.39 -0.15
C TRP A 136 5.60 23.71 0.42
N VAL A 137 6.22 24.19 1.48
CA VAL A 137 5.81 25.41 2.19
C VAL A 137 6.98 26.36 2.34
N ASN A 138 6.82 27.62 1.93
CA ASN A 138 7.86 28.64 2.02
C ASN A 138 9.20 28.19 1.39
N GLN A 139 9.12 27.61 0.18
CA GLN A 139 10.28 27.12 -0.59
C GLN A 139 11.09 26.02 0.12
N ALA A 140 10.46 25.25 0.99
CA ALA A 140 11.10 24.16 1.70
C ALA A 140 10.18 22.93 1.81
N ASP A 141 10.80 21.74 1.80
CA ASP A 141 10.10 20.50 2.11
C ASP A 141 9.66 20.49 3.58
N VAL A 142 8.39 20.28 3.80
CA VAL A 142 7.78 20.05 5.12
C VAL A 142 7.34 18.60 5.20
N MET A 143 7.88 17.86 6.15
CA MET A 143 7.58 16.46 6.40
C MET A 143 6.75 16.33 7.68
N THR A 144 5.53 15.79 7.57
CA THR A 144 4.61 15.58 8.68
C THR A 144 4.16 14.13 8.73
N LEU A 145 4.44 13.44 9.83
CA LEU A 145 3.91 12.10 10.08
C LEU A 145 2.55 12.21 10.77
N LYS A 146 1.48 11.89 10.06
CA LYS A 146 0.14 11.74 10.63
C LYS A 146 0.01 10.37 11.27
N VAL A 147 -0.49 10.32 12.50
CA VAL A 147 -0.49 9.12 13.33
C VAL A 147 -1.84 8.94 14.00
N GLU A 148 -2.52 7.85 13.76
CA GLU A 148 -3.70 7.48 14.53
C GLU A 148 -3.29 7.03 15.94
N ALA A 149 -3.58 7.85 16.94
CA ALA A 149 -3.25 7.58 18.33
C ALA A 149 -4.49 7.57 19.21
N PRO A 150 -4.76 6.49 19.97
CA PRO A 150 -5.86 6.47 20.94
C PRO A 150 -5.67 7.45 22.08
N GLN A 151 -4.43 7.69 22.49
CA GLN A 151 -4.04 8.58 23.58
C GLN A 151 -2.85 9.44 23.15
N PRO A 152 -3.09 10.56 22.45
CA PRO A 152 -2.03 11.48 22.07
C PRO A 152 -1.45 12.18 23.31
N SER A 153 -0.12 12.36 23.32
CA SER A 153 0.58 13.13 24.36
C SER A 153 1.80 13.83 23.80
N THR A 154 2.22 14.91 24.46
CA THR A 154 3.43 15.66 24.08
C THR A 154 4.69 14.81 24.19
N ASP A 155 4.74 13.88 25.14
CA ASP A 155 5.89 12.98 25.30
C ASP A 155 5.97 11.98 24.16
N LEU A 156 4.83 11.42 23.73
CA LEU A 156 4.75 10.56 22.56
C LEU A 156 5.15 11.31 21.28
N GLU A 157 4.69 12.56 21.10
CA GLU A 157 5.05 13.41 19.97
C GLU A 157 6.57 13.57 19.86
N LYS A 158 7.23 14.01 20.95
CA LYS A 158 8.68 14.18 21.02
C LYS A 158 9.45 12.86 20.75
N ALA A 159 8.97 11.77 21.35
CA ALA A 159 9.58 10.45 21.14
C ALA A 159 9.49 10.03 19.67
N MET A 160 8.35 10.25 19.02
CA MET A 160 8.17 9.94 17.60
C MET A 160 8.99 10.85 16.69
N GLU A 161 9.09 12.15 16.97
CA GLU A 161 9.98 13.07 16.24
C GLU A 161 11.45 12.64 16.31
N GLY A 162 11.89 12.20 17.49
CA GLY A 162 13.22 11.59 17.67
C GLY A 162 13.41 10.32 16.83
N THR A 163 12.40 9.47 16.81
CA THR A 163 12.41 8.24 16.00
C THR A 163 12.44 8.54 14.51
N ILE A 164 11.62 9.48 14.02
CA ILE A 164 11.64 9.96 12.62
C ILE A 164 13.04 10.39 12.22
N ARG A 165 13.68 11.25 13.04
CA ARG A 165 15.04 11.74 12.76
C ARG A 165 16.07 10.61 12.71
N THR A 166 15.94 9.62 13.57
CA THR A 166 16.85 8.48 13.63
C THR A 166 16.68 7.56 12.44
N VAL A 167 15.44 7.24 12.06
CA VAL A 167 15.11 6.27 11.01
C VAL A 167 15.22 6.90 9.62
N CYS A 168 14.57 8.04 9.39
CA CYS A 168 14.53 8.70 8.08
C CYS A 168 15.79 9.58 7.81
N LYS A 169 16.66 9.79 8.79
CA LYS A 169 17.83 10.71 8.71
C LYS A 169 17.46 12.16 8.38
N VAL A 170 16.19 12.50 8.46
CA VAL A 170 15.64 13.84 8.25
C VAL A 170 14.57 14.10 9.31
N GLY A 171 14.50 15.34 9.81
CA GLY A 171 13.52 15.74 10.82
C GLY A 171 12.14 15.97 10.21
N GLY A 172 11.11 15.56 10.93
CA GLY A 172 9.69 15.78 10.59
C GLY A 172 8.88 16.12 11.82
N LYS A 173 7.68 16.66 11.60
CA LYS A 173 6.67 16.91 12.65
C LYS A 173 5.77 15.69 12.80
N VAL A 174 5.13 15.55 13.95
CA VAL A 174 4.09 14.58 14.20
C VAL A 174 2.75 15.28 14.34
N GLU A 175 1.71 14.74 13.75
CA GLU A 175 0.33 15.20 13.88
C GLU A 175 -0.56 14.02 14.26
N PHE A 176 -1.25 14.11 15.38
CA PHE A 176 -2.13 13.04 15.83
C PHE A 176 -3.50 13.13 15.16
N ALA A 177 -3.97 12.00 14.69
CA ALA A 177 -5.28 11.80 14.08
C ALA A 177 -6.11 10.84 14.95
N LYS A 178 -7.43 10.94 14.84
CA LYS A 178 -8.34 9.99 15.52
C LYS A 178 -8.18 8.59 14.93
N PRO A 179 -8.26 7.52 15.75
CA PRO A 179 -8.27 6.15 15.24
C PRO A 179 -9.31 5.95 14.13
N GLY A 180 -8.91 5.34 13.02
CA GLY A 180 -9.74 5.09 11.85
C GLY A 180 -10.00 6.29 10.94
N SER A 181 -9.39 7.46 11.19
CA SER A 181 -9.62 8.67 10.37
C SER A 181 -8.69 8.79 9.16
N LEU A 182 -7.55 8.11 9.16
CA LEU A 182 -6.67 8.11 8.00
C LEU A 182 -7.22 7.17 6.90
N PRO A 183 -7.12 7.58 5.62
CA PRO A 183 -7.61 6.74 4.52
C PRO A 183 -6.97 5.35 4.51
N ASN A 184 -7.79 4.33 4.21
CA ASN A 184 -7.34 2.96 3.99
C ASN A 184 -7.11 2.73 2.48
N ASP A 185 -6.14 3.44 1.91
CA ASP A 185 -5.79 3.41 0.49
C ASP A 185 -4.38 2.81 0.25
N GLY A 186 -3.78 2.24 1.30
CA GLY A 186 -2.45 1.64 1.26
C GLY A 186 -1.29 2.61 1.14
N LYS A 187 -1.54 3.91 1.05
CA LYS A 187 -0.48 4.90 0.98
C LYS A 187 0.15 5.12 2.36
N MET A 188 1.42 4.84 2.47
CA MET A 188 2.24 5.17 3.65
C MET A 188 2.92 6.53 3.51
N ILE A 189 3.20 6.96 2.27
CA ILE A 189 3.77 8.26 1.94
C ILE A 189 2.84 8.95 0.95
N ASP A 190 2.53 10.21 1.21
CA ASP A 190 1.69 11.05 0.36
C ASP A 190 2.46 12.33 0.03
N ASP A 191 3.01 12.40 -1.18
CA ASP A 191 3.74 13.57 -1.68
C ASP A 191 2.75 14.51 -2.34
N VAL A 192 2.36 15.56 -1.62
CA VAL A 192 1.36 16.55 -2.07
C VAL A 192 2.00 17.85 -2.57
N ARG A 193 3.34 17.88 -2.74
CA ARG A 193 4.05 19.07 -3.18
C ARG A 193 3.55 19.57 -4.53
N LYS A 194 3.29 20.87 -4.60
CA LYS A 194 3.03 21.59 -5.84
C LYS A 194 4.15 22.61 -6.00
N TYR A 195 5.00 22.38 -6.98
CA TYR A 195 6.04 23.33 -7.36
C TYR A 195 5.40 24.38 -8.27
N THR A 196 5.06 25.54 -7.70
CA THR A 196 4.61 26.72 -8.45
C THR A 196 5.72 27.74 -8.55
#